data_3d59f595421ac18b3aeac5a9722e9ab8
#
_entry.id   3d59f595421ac18b3aeac5a9722e9ab8
#
_cell.length_a   1.000
_cell.length_b   1.000
_cell.length_c   1.000
_cell.angle_alpha   90.00
_cell.angle_beta   90.00
_cell.angle_gamma   90.00
#
_symmetry.space_group_name_H-M   'P 1'
#
loop_
_entity.id
_entity.type
_entity.pdbx_description
1 polymer ?
#
loop_
_entity_poly.entity_id
_entity_poly.type
_entity_poly.pdbx_seq_one_letter_code
_entity_poly.pdbx_strand_id
1 'polypeptide(L)'
;MWKKFLVGTFVIVFILFMMSKESVSFDVVDDDGKPVTLTLRKRRFQKYYNEVTLSDDENVKTHVFKDKYTLNIWKWKTGRVNDENNEDVVFGVYNIAPHHRIMTNRVFIYTVKDLELQPKFRASRLTYPISDFTLYDIDGDGYDEVVAIEKYKGESYISAYKEYDLKIERVYFGKFSFEISRFTHDEENLSVETEKGKFNVGLKNKEVYLK
;
A
#
# COMPACT_ATOMS: atom_id res chain seq x y z
N MET A 1 -16.47 -19.49 45.99
CA MET A 1 -16.84 -20.00 44.64
C MET A 1 -16.94 -18.86 43.60
N TRP A 2 -17.59 -17.76 43.86
CA TRP A 2 -17.83 -16.62 42.94
C TRP A 2 -16.51 -15.97 42.39
N LYS A 3 -15.48 -15.79 43.23
CA LYS A 3 -14.21 -15.18 42.77
C LYS A 3 -13.50 -16.01 41.70
N LYS A 4 -13.54 -17.33 41.76
CA LYS A 4 -12.93 -18.20 40.74
C LYS A 4 -13.73 -18.18 39.44
N PHE A 5 -15.05 -18.02 39.51
CA PHE A 5 -15.93 -17.88 38.33
C PHE A 5 -15.66 -16.54 37.59
N LEU A 6 -15.55 -15.44 38.33
CA LEU A 6 -15.25 -14.12 37.80
C LEU A 6 -13.88 -14.08 37.08
N VAL A 7 -12.86 -14.71 37.68
CA VAL A 7 -11.52 -14.79 37.06
C VAL A 7 -11.57 -15.63 35.77
N GLY A 8 -12.27 -16.76 35.79
CA GLY A 8 -12.43 -17.61 34.60
C GLY A 8 -13.14 -16.88 33.45
N THR A 9 -14.22 -16.15 33.75
CA THR A 9 -14.97 -15.36 32.75
C THR A 9 -14.09 -14.23 32.19
N PHE A 10 -13.35 -13.53 33.02
CA PHE A 10 -12.44 -12.47 32.57
C PHE A 10 -11.35 -13.01 31.64
N VAL A 11 -10.76 -14.17 31.96
CA VAL A 11 -9.75 -14.82 31.13
C VAL A 11 -10.33 -15.21 29.76
N ILE A 12 -11.54 -15.79 29.72
CA ILE A 12 -12.20 -16.17 28.47
C ILE A 12 -12.48 -14.92 27.61
N VAL A 13 -13.05 -13.87 28.19
CA VAL A 13 -13.34 -12.62 27.48
C VAL A 13 -12.05 -11.98 26.96
N PHE A 14 -10.98 -12.00 27.77
CA PHE A 14 -9.68 -11.49 27.36
C PHE A 14 -9.09 -12.30 26.19
N ILE A 15 -9.19 -13.65 26.22
CA ILE A 15 -8.74 -14.49 25.11
C ILE A 15 -9.54 -14.21 23.84
N LEU A 16 -10.87 -14.11 23.92
CA LEU A 16 -11.73 -13.76 22.79
C LEU A 16 -11.40 -12.38 22.21
N PHE A 17 -11.14 -11.41 23.07
CA PHE A 17 -10.68 -10.07 22.69
C PHE A 17 -9.34 -10.12 21.95
N MET A 18 -8.37 -10.90 22.46
CA MET A 18 -7.05 -11.08 21.84
C MET A 18 -7.13 -11.81 20.48
N MET A 19 -8.14 -12.65 20.29
CA MET A 19 -8.38 -13.37 19.03
C MET A 19 -9.20 -12.56 18.02
N SER A 20 -9.74 -11.39 18.41
CA SER A 20 -10.55 -10.58 17.51
C SER A 20 -9.69 -10.05 16.34
N LYS A 21 -10.32 -9.94 15.16
CA LYS A 21 -9.71 -9.37 13.95
C LYS A 21 -10.08 -7.90 13.82
N GLU A 22 -9.16 -7.14 13.30
CA GLU A 22 -9.38 -5.79 12.79
C GLU A 22 -9.48 -5.86 11.28
N SER A 23 -10.42 -5.12 10.69
CA SER A 23 -10.61 -5.08 9.24
C SER A 23 -10.79 -3.66 8.75
N VAL A 24 -10.43 -3.46 7.50
CA VAL A 24 -10.72 -2.26 6.71
C VAL A 24 -11.20 -2.69 5.35
N SER A 25 -12.22 -2.02 4.82
CA SER A 25 -12.79 -2.31 3.49
C SER A 25 -12.78 -1.05 2.64
N PHE A 26 -12.64 -1.25 1.34
CA PHE A 26 -12.70 -0.22 0.32
C PHE A 26 -13.12 -0.87 -1.00
N ASP A 27 -13.71 -0.09 -1.88
CA ASP A 27 -14.15 -0.56 -3.18
C ASP A 27 -13.07 -0.30 -4.24
N VAL A 28 -13.02 -1.16 -5.25
CA VAL A 28 -12.19 -1.05 -6.44
C VAL A 28 -13.02 -1.45 -7.67
N VAL A 29 -12.63 -0.98 -8.82
CA VAL A 29 -13.24 -1.40 -10.10
C VAL A 29 -12.37 -2.50 -10.71
N ASP A 30 -12.96 -3.66 -10.99
CA ASP A 30 -12.28 -4.79 -11.61
C ASP A 30 -12.02 -4.60 -13.11
N ASP A 31 -11.42 -5.59 -13.77
CA ASP A 31 -11.10 -5.57 -15.20
C ASP A 31 -12.34 -5.59 -16.12
N ASP A 32 -13.51 -5.95 -15.61
CA ASP A 32 -14.80 -5.86 -16.31
C ASP A 32 -15.52 -4.52 -16.05
N GLY A 33 -14.96 -3.62 -15.29
CA GLY A 33 -15.58 -2.34 -14.89
C GLY A 33 -16.61 -2.48 -13.77
N LYS A 34 -16.61 -3.59 -13.00
CA LYS A 34 -17.55 -3.85 -11.92
C LYS A 34 -16.98 -3.46 -10.56
N PRO A 35 -17.80 -2.95 -9.63
CA PRO A 35 -17.36 -2.68 -8.27
C PRO A 35 -17.13 -3.98 -7.52
N VAL A 36 -15.97 -4.08 -6.86
CA VAL A 36 -15.58 -5.18 -5.98
C VAL A 36 -15.14 -4.59 -4.65
N THR A 37 -15.71 -5.08 -3.54
CA THR A 37 -15.26 -4.69 -2.21
C THR A 37 -14.06 -5.53 -1.79
N LEU A 38 -12.96 -4.88 -1.48
CA LEU A 38 -11.75 -5.47 -0.97
C LEU A 38 -11.65 -5.22 0.54
N THR A 39 -11.52 -6.29 1.32
CA THR A 39 -11.40 -6.22 2.78
C THR A 39 -10.07 -6.79 3.22
N LEU A 40 -9.27 -5.96 3.89
CA LEU A 40 -8.02 -6.36 4.54
C LEU A 40 -8.30 -6.72 6.00
N ARG A 41 -7.74 -7.85 6.49
CA ARG A 41 -7.88 -8.28 7.87
C ARG A 41 -6.53 -8.62 8.50
N LYS A 42 -6.41 -8.30 9.79
CA LYS A 42 -5.30 -8.71 10.65
C LYS A 42 -5.85 -9.12 12.03
N ARG A 43 -5.09 -9.91 12.79
CA ARG A 43 -5.41 -10.09 14.20
C ARG A 43 -5.15 -8.79 14.95
N ARG A 44 -5.95 -8.53 15.98
CA ARG A 44 -5.73 -7.40 16.86
C ARG A 44 -4.29 -7.44 17.41
N PHE A 45 -3.65 -6.28 17.47
CA PHE A 45 -2.23 -6.08 17.82
C PHE A 45 -1.19 -6.57 16.79
N GLN A 46 -1.57 -7.18 15.68
CA GLN A 46 -0.64 -7.36 14.58
C GLN A 46 -0.43 -6.03 13.84
N LYS A 47 0.81 -5.79 13.44
CA LYS A 47 1.18 -4.58 12.70
C LYS A 47 0.64 -4.61 11.27
N TYR A 48 0.59 -5.79 10.65
CA TYR A 48 0.38 -5.97 9.22
C TYR A 48 -0.90 -6.74 8.92
N TYR A 49 -1.55 -6.42 7.80
CA TYR A 49 -2.64 -7.18 7.25
C TYR A 49 -2.10 -8.34 6.41
N ASN A 50 -2.67 -9.53 6.57
CA ASN A 50 -2.25 -10.75 5.87
C ASN A 50 -3.41 -11.59 5.35
N GLU A 51 -4.63 -11.10 5.46
CA GLU A 51 -5.82 -11.71 4.88
C GLU A 51 -6.50 -10.67 4.01
N VAL A 52 -6.78 -11.04 2.77
CA VAL A 52 -7.48 -10.21 1.78
C VAL A 52 -8.72 -10.97 1.36
N THR A 53 -9.88 -10.34 1.46
CA THR A 53 -11.15 -10.85 0.95
C THR A 53 -11.64 -9.94 -0.15
N LEU A 54 -12.02 -10.51 -1.29
CA LEU A 54 -12.70 -9.81 -2.36
C LEU A 54 -14.13 -10.31 -2.42
N SER A 55 -15.08 -9.41 -2.58
CA SER A 55 -16.50 -9.73 -2.69
C SER A 55 -17.19 -8.80 -3.67
N ASP A 56 -18.11 -9.36 -4.41
CA ASP A 56 -19.16 -8.67 -5.16
C ASP A 56 -20.53 -8.94 -4.51
N ASP A 57 -21.63 -8.62 -5.19
CA ASP A 57 -22.99 -8.82 -4.69
C ASP A 57 -23.35 -10.32 -4.50
N GLU A 58 -22.69 -11.23 -5.19
CA GLU A 58 -23.05 -12.65 -5.26
C GLU A 58 -21.99 -13.56 -4.63
N ASN A 59 -20.73 -13.19 -4.67
CA ASN A 59 -19.60 -14.07 -4.35
C ASN A 59 -18.61 -13.44 -3.37
N VAL A 60 -17.89 -14.31 -2.65
CA VAL A 60 -16.82 -13.92 -1.73
C VAL A 60 -15.64 -14.87 -1.89
N LYS A 61 -14.45 -14.34 -2.14
CA LYS A 61 -13.19 -15.09 -2.12
C LYS A 61 -12.24 -14.52 -1.09
N THR A 62 -11.57 -15.39 -0.33
CA THR A 62 -10.61 -14.97 0.70
C THR A 62 -9.23 -15.58 0.45
N HIS A 63 -8.23 -14.71 0.40
CA HIS A 63 -6.82 -15.06 0.27
C HIS A 63 -6.10 -14.82 1.60
N VAL A 64 -5.48 -15.87 2.15
CA VAL A 64 -4.72 -15.78 3.40
C VAL A 64 -3.24 -16.02 3.10
N PHE A 65 -2.44 -15.00 3.31
CA PHE A 65 -0.99 -15.05 3.10
C PHE A 65 -0.29 -15.53 4.37
N LYS A 66 0.37 -16.70 4.31
CA LYS A 66 1.03 -17.34 5.45
C LYS A 66 2.50 -17.63 5.17
N ASP A 67 3.30 -17.73 6.21
CA ASP A 67 4.72 -18.11 6.20
C ASP A 67 5.57 -17.25 5.25
N LYS A 68 6.35 -17.86 4.38
CA LYS A 68 7.20 -17.16 3.40
C LYS A 68 6.43 -16.36 2.35
N TYR A 69 5.12 -16.58 2.23
CA TYR A 69 4.24 -15.85 1.32
C TYR A 69 3.46 -14.73 2.03
N THR A 70 3.75 -14.49 3.30
CA THR A 70 3.16 -13.40 4.06
C THR A 70 3.49 -12.06 3.40
N LEU A 71 2.48 -11.31 3.00
CA LEU A 71 2.68 -10.00 2.39
C LEU A 71 3.09 -8.94 3.42
N ASN A 72 2.54 -9.01 4.64
CA ASN A 72 2.71 -7.98 5.66
C ASN A 72 2.34 -6.59 5.11
N ILE A 73 1.08 -6.45 4.66
CA ILE A 73 0.57 -5.22 4.08
C ILE A 73 0.51 -4.15 5.18
N TRP A 74 1.21 -3.03 4.97
CA TRP A 74 1.24 -1.90 5.89
C TRP A 74 0.54 -0.65 5.36
N LYS A 75 0.33 -0.58 4.03
CA LYS A 75 -0.38 0.50 3.35
C LYS A 75 -0.98 -0.01 2.05
N TRP A 76 -2.06 0.62 1.59
CA TRP A 76 -2.66 0.36 0.28
C TRP A 76 -3.17 1.66 -0.33
N LYS A 77 -3.29 1.61 -1.64
CA LYS A 77 -3.91 2.64 -2.48
C LYS A 77 -4.62 1.95 -3.63
N THR A 78 -5.65 2.59 -4.15
CA THR A 78 -6.31 2.22 -5.40
C THR A 78 -6.20 3.37 -6.36
N GLY A 79 -6.09 3.08 -7.66
CA GLY A 79 -5.99 4.09 -8.70
C GLY A 79 -5.72 3.47 -10.06
N ARG A 80 -5.73 4.29 -11.10
CA ARG A 80 -5.49 3.87 -12.48
C ARG A 80 -4.01 3.99 -12.83
N VAL A 81 -3.26 2.88 -12.67
CA VAL A 81 -1.81 2.92 -12.88
C VAL A 81 -1.44 2.88 -14.37
N ASN A 82 -2.17 2.13 -15.20
CA ASN A 82 -1.89 2.03 -16.64
C ASN A 82 -3.08 1.49 -17.47
N ASP A 83 -4.30 1.51 -16.94
CA ASP A 83 -5.50 1.02 -17.63
C ASP A 83 -6.64 2.01 -17.42
N GLU A 84 -7.40 2.27 -18.50
CA GLU A 84 -8.52 3.21 -18.46
C GLU A 84 -9.78 2.60 -17.84
N ASN A 85 -9.90 1.27 -17.86
CA ASN A 85 -11.15 0.57 -17.55
C ASN A 85 -11.20 0.00 -16.14
N ASN A 86 -10.07 -0.17 -15.47
CA ASN A 86 -10.00 -0.75 -14.14
C ASN A 86 -9.15 0.09 -13.17
N GLU A 87 -9.32 -0.19 -11.90
CA GLU A 87 -8.46 0.31 -10.85
C GLU A 87 -7.50 -0.78 -10.38
N ASP A 88 -6.24 -0.43 -10.29
CA ASP A 88 -5.23 -1.28 -9.68
C ASP A 88 -5.21 -1.12 -8.15
N VAL A 89 -4.89 -2.20 -7.47
CA VAL A 89 -4.65 -2.20 -6.03
C VAL A 89 -3.15 -2.24 -5.79
N VAL A 90 -2.64 -1.22 -5.14
CA VAL A 90 -1.21 -1.09 -4.82
C VAL A 90 -0.99 -1.30 -3.34
N PHE A 91 -0.26 -2.37 -2.99
CA PHE A 91 0.09 -2.68 -1.62
C PHE A 91 1.53 -2.28 -1.29
N GLY A 92 1.69 -1.55 -0.20
CA GLY A 92 2.95 -1.48 0.52
C GLY A 92 3.11 -2.72 1.38
N VAL A 93 4.13 -3.51 1.12
CA VAL A 93 4.37 -4.77 1.81
C VAL A 93 5.74 -4.79 2.50
N TYR A 94 5.86 -5.51 3.62
CA TYR A 94 7.14 -5.72 4.31
C TYR A 94 7.52 -7.18 4.24
N ASN A 95 8.34 -7.54 3.24
CA ASN A 95 8.72 -8.93 3.00
C ASN A 95 10.09 -9.07 2.31
N ILE A 96 10.48 -10.33 2.09
CA ILE A 96 11.61 -10.71 1.23
C ILE A 96 11.12 -10.88 -0.21
N ALA A 97 12.03 -10.73 -1.18
CA ALA A 97 11.78 -11.11 -2.58
C ALA A 97 12.82 -12.15 -3.06
N PRO A 98 12.51 -12.93 -4.10
CA PRO A 98 13.40 -13.98 -4.58
C PRO A 98 14.84 -13.52 -4.87
N HIS A 99 14.99 -12.35 -5.47
CA HIS A 99 16.29 -11.77 -5.85
C HIS A 99 16.82 -10.74 -4.84
N HIS A 100 16.10 -10.49 -3.74
CA HIS A 100 16.51 -9.58 -2.69
C HIS A 100 16.02 -10.09 -1.33
N ARG A 101 16.77 -11.00 -0.73
CA ARG A 101 16.41 -11.74 0.50
C ARG A 101 16.54 -10.92 1.80
N ILE A 102 16.25 -9.64 1.73
CA ILE A 102 16.26 -8.73 2.88
C ILE A 102 14.81 -8.32 3.15
N MET A 103 14.38 -8.39 4.41
CA MET A 103 13.10 -7.86 4.85
C MET A 103 13.11 -6.34 4.69
N THR A 104 12.27 -5.82 3.82
CA THR A 104 12.17 -4.38 3.56
C THR A 104 10.80 -4.02 3.00
N ASN A 105 10.48 -2.74 3.02
CA ASN A 105 9.29 -2.23 2.38
C ASN A 105 9.41 -2.33 0.86
N ARG A 106 8.32 -2.75 0.22
CA ARG A 106 8.17 -2.90 -1.23
C ARG A 106 6.81 -2.40 -1.66
N VAL A 107 6.67 -2.16 -2.95
CA VAL A 107 5.39 -1.89 -3.60
C VAL A 107 5.04 -3.04 -4.52
N PHE A 108 3.82 -3.58 -4.39
CA PHE A 108 3.26 -4.59 -5.26
C PHE A 108 1.98 -4.06 -5.89
N ILE A 109 1.81 -4.25 -7.19
CA ILE A 109 0.65 -3.81 -7.96
C ILE A 109 -0.14 -5.04 -8.40
N TYR A 110 -1.43 -5.01 -8.17
CA TYR A 110 -2.37 -6.04 -8.56
C TYR A 110 -3.56 -5.43 -9.30
N THR A 111 -4.05 -6.12 -10.30
CA THR A 111 -5.40 -5.89 -10.82
C THR A 111 -6.38 -6.86 -10.19
N VAL A 112 -7.65 -6.51 -10.13
CA VAL A 112 -8.71 -7.42 -9.68
C VAL A 112 -9.37 -8.03 -10.90
N LYS A 113 -9.43 -9.35 -10.93
CA LYS A 113 -10.08 -10.13 -11.98
C LYS A 113 -10.73 -11.38 -11.39
N ASP A 114 -12.00 -11.63 -11.69
CA ASP A 114 -12.75 -12.81 -11.21
C ASP A 114 -12.66 -12.99 -9.66
N LEU A 115 -12.72 -11.91 -8.91
CA LEU A 115 -12.48 -11.86 -7.45
C LEU A 115 -11.12 -12.44 -7.04
N GLU A 116 -10.10 -12.25 -7.85
CA GLU A 116 -8.72 -12.63 -7.57
C GLU A 116 -7.76 -11.45 -7.76
N LEU A 117 -6.71 -11.42 -6.95
CA LEU A 117 -5.61 -10.48 -7.12
C LEU A 117 -4.64 -11.02 -8.15
N GLN A 118 -4.69 -10.50 -9.36
CA GLN A 118 -3.74 -10.83 -10.43
C GLN A 118 -2.52 -9.92 -10.33
N PRO A 119 -1.31 -10.46 -10.14
CA PRO A 119 -0.13 -9.63 -9.98
C PRO A 119 0.29 -8.98 -11.30
N LYS A 120 0.29 -7.66 -11.36
CA LYS A 120 0.91 -6.86 -12.44
C LYS A 120 2.40 -6.64 -12.16
N PHE A 121 2.73 -6.25 -10.94
CA PHE A 121 4.10 -5.98 -10.57
C PHE A 121 4.39 -6.35 -9.11
N ARG A 122 5.45 -7.12 -8.89
CA ARG A 122 5.97 -7.48 -7.56
C ARG A 122 7.47 -7.18 -7.49
N ALA A 123 7.80 -5.93 -7.19
CA ALA A 123 9.17 -5.46 -7.16
C ALA A 123 10.05 -6.18 -6.16
N SER A 124 11.25 -6.53 -6.57
CA SER A 124 12.32 -6.85 -5.63
C SER A 124 12.67 -5.64 -4.76
N ARG A 125 12.71 -4.45 -5.35
CA ARG A 125 12.85 -3.12 -4.70
C ARG A 125 12.57 -2.02 -5.73
N LEU A 126 12.24 -0.82 -5.26
CA LEU A 126 12.39 0.40 -6.05
C LEU A 126 13.87 0.84 -6.07
N THR A 127 14.16 2.05 -6.48
CA THR A 127 15.55 2.53 -6.59
C THR A 127 16.26 2.52 -5.22
N TYR A 128 15.60 3.02 -4.19
CA TYR A 128 16.08 3.04 -2.81
C TYR A 128 15.03 2.45 -1.85
N PRO A 129 15.39 2.18 -0.58
CA PRO A 129 14.43 1.77 0.44
C PRO A 129 13.31 2.80 0.63
N ILE A 130 12.06 2.34 0.59
CA ILE A 130 10.89 3.20 0.73
C ILE A 130 10.45 3.33 2.20
N SER A 131 10.03 4.54 2.59
CA SER A 131 9.40 4.82 3.88
C SER A 131 7.90 5.05 3.76
N ASP A 132 7.46 5.62 2.64
CA ASP A 132 6.05 5.85 2.31
C ASP A 132 5.83 5.83 0.80
N PHE A 133 4.57 5.66 0.37
CA PHE A 133 4.17 5.79 -1.03
C PHE A 133 2.71 6.24 -1.16
N THR A 134 2.36 6.71 -2.34
CA THR A 134 0.99 7.01 -2.74
C THR A 134 0.82 6.78 -4.24
N LEU A 135 -0.43 6.85 -4.73
CA LEU A 135 -0.75 6.99 -6.14
C LEU A 135 -1.12 8.44 -6.40
N TYR A 136 -0.61 9.01 -7.47
CA TYR A 136 -0.92 10.38 -7.88
C TYR A 136 -0.49 10.61 -9.32
N ASP A 137 -1.37 11.16 -10.14
CA ASP A 137 -1.07 11.62 -11.49
C ASP A 137 -0.23 12.90 -11.41
N ILE A 138 1.10 12.75 -11.34
CA ILE A 138 2.00 13.88 -11.13
C ILE A 138 2.32 14.65 -12.42
N ASP A 139 2.17 14.01 -13.58
CA ASP A 139 2.45 14.64 -14.88
C ASP A 139 1.19 15.02 -15.66
N GLY A 140 0.01 14.68 -15.16
CA GLY A 140 -1.28 15.09 -15.72
C GLY A 140 -1.69 14.31 -16.96
N ASP A 141 -1.19 13.09 -17.14
CA ASP A 141 -1.55 12.26 -18.30
C ASP A 141 -2.82 11.39 -18.11
N GLY A 142 -3.42 11.45 -16.91
CA GLY A 142 -4.64 10.75 -16.56
C GLY A 142 -4.42 9.39 -15.90
N TYR A 143 -3.17 8.97 -15.70
CA TYR A 143 -2.79 7.76 -14.99
C TYR A 143 -1.97 8.09 -13.74
N ASP A 144 -2.13 7.25 -12.72
CA ASP A 144 -1.43 7.45 -11.47
C ASP A 144 -0.02 6.85 -11.50
N GLU A 145 0.99 7.63 -11.17
CA GLU A 145 2.29 7.11 -10.80
C GLU A 145 2.28 6.54 -9.39
N VAL A 146 3.12 5.52 -9.17
CA VAL A 146 3.54 5.15 -7.83
C VAL A 146 4.57 6.20 -7.36
N VAL A 147 4.13 7.15 -6.54
CA VAL A 147 5.01 8.17 -5.96
C VAL A 147 5.50 7.68 -4.60
N ALA A 148 6.81 7.55 -4.43
CA ALA A 148 7.44 6.99 -3.24
C ALA A 148 8.38 7.98 -2.54
N ILE A 149 8.38 7.98 -1.20
CA ILE A 149 9.43 8.57 -0.39
C ILE A 149 10.48 7.49 -0.15
N GLU A 150 11.67 7.74 -0.64
CA GLU A 150 12.81 6.84 -0.54
C GLU A 150 13.91 7.45 0.33
N LYS A 151 14.67 6.60 1.03
CA LYS A 151 15.76 7.03 1.92
C LYS A 151 17.07 6.40 1.48
N TYR A 152 18.08 7.23 1.26
CA TYR A 152 19.41 6.74 0.91
C TYR A 152 20.51 7.70 1.38
N LYS A 153 21.48 7.18 2.13
CA LYS A 153 22.66 7.91 2.66
C LYS A 153 22.31 9.22 3.40
N GLY A 154 21.25 9.19 4.21
CA GLY A 154 20.81 10.34 4.99
C GLY A 154 19.99 11.37 4.23
N GLU A 155 19.69 11.12 2.97
CA GLU A 155 18.89 11.99 2.12
C GLU A 155 17.53 11.36 1.84
N SER A 156 16.54 12.21 1.58
CA SER A 156 15.21 11.82 1.14
C SER A 156 15.08 12.05 -0.36
N TYR A 157 14.38 11.14 -1.02
CA TYR A 157 13.99 11.27 -2.42
C TYR A 157 12.49 11.15 -2.52
N ILE A 158 11.88 11.94 -3.39
CA ILE A 158 10.53 11.69 -3.89
C ILE A 158 10.70 11.20 -5.31
N SER A 159 10.31 9.98 -5.59
CA SER A 159 10.45 9.34 -6.89
C SER A 159 9.09 8.90 -7.40
N ALA A 160 8.79 9.22 -8.67
CA ALA A 160 7.59 8.77 -9.36
C ALA A 160 7.95 7.65 -10.34
N TYR A 161 7.15 6.62 -10.35
CA TYR A 161 7.34 5.40 -11.12
C TYR A 161 6.12 5.10 -11.96
N LYS A 162 6.33 4.87 -13.26
CA LYS A 162 5.32 4.34 -14.18
C LYS A 162 5.48 2.84 -14.35
N GLU A 163 4.35 2.14 -14.44
CA GLU A 163 4.30 0.73 -14.79
C GLU A 163 4.17 0.60 -16.31
N TYR A 164 4.97 -0.28 -16.91
CA TYR A 164 4.94 -0.62 -18.33
C TYR A 164 5.17 -2.12 -18.49
N ASP A 165 4.21 -2.85 -19.01
CA ASP A 165 4.34 -4.27 -19.36
C ASP A 165 5.04 -5.12 -18.27
N LEU A 166 4.53 -5.09 -17.05
CA LEU A 166 5.07 -5.82 -15.88
C LEU A 166 6.43 -5.29 -15.39
N LYS A 167 6.84 -4.11 -15.81
CA LYS A 167 8.01 -3.38 -15.31
C LYS A 167 7.57 -2.10 -14.64
N ILE A 168 8.43 -1.59 -13.77
CA ILE A 168 8.26 -0.27 -13.19
C ILE A 168 9.54 0.53 -13.42
N GLU A 169 9.40 1.72 -13.96
CA GLU A 169 10.51 2.62 -14.27
C GLU A 169 10.37 3.92 -13.50
N ARG A 170 11.47 4.40 -12.90
CA ARG A 170 11.51 5.72 -12.28
C ARG A 170 11.59 6.78 -13.39
N VAL A 171 10.50 7.52 -13.54
CA VAL A 171 10.37 8.56 -14.59
C VAL A 171 10.71 9.94 -14.08
N TYR A 172 10.40 10.25 -12.82
CA TYR A 172 10.66 11.54 -12.19
C TYR A 172 11.24 11.35 -10.80
N PHE A 173 12.08 12.28 -10.34
CA PHE A 173 12.54 12.30 -8.95
C PHE A 173 13.03 13.67 -8.51
N GLY A 174 12.99 13.91 -7.20
CA GLY A 174 13.62 15.04 -6.52
C GLY A 174 14.44 14.56 -5.33
N LYS A 175 15.54 15.26 -5.02
CA LYS A 175 16.45 14.93 -3.93
C LYS A 175 16.43 16.04 -2.88
N PHE A 176 16.31 15.67 -1.60
CA PHE A 176 16.16 16.60 -0.50
C PHE A 176 17.12 16.23 0.65
N SER A 177 17.83 17.24 1.18
CA SER A 177 18.80 17.09 2.27
C SER A 177 18.16 17.08 3.68
N PHE A 178 16.83 17.00 3.76
CA PHE A 178 16.06 16.96 5.00
C PHE A 178 15.09 15.78 5.02
N GLU A 179 14.57 15.45 6.19
CA GLU A 179 13.69 14.32 6.34
C GLU A 179 12.29 14.63 5.82
N ILE A 180 11.77 13.71 4.99
CA ILE A 180 10.38 13.68 4.54
C ILE A 180 9.74 12.47 5.20
N SER A 181 8.68 12.68 5.99
CA SER A 181 8.08 11.63 6.81
C SER A 181 7.00 10.84 6.10
N ARG A 182 6.03 11.52 5.48
CA ARG A 182 4.89 10.89 4.81
C ARG A 182 4.23 11.78 3.78
N PHE A 183 3.47 11.16 2.89
CA PHE A 183 2.54 11.85 2.01
C PHE A 183 1.26 12.23 2.74
N THR A 184 0.71 13.38 2.37
CA THR A 184 -0.64 13.83 2.70
C THR A 184 -1.32 14.33 1.44
N HIS A 185 -2.64 14.10 1.35
CA HIS A 185 -3.45 14.61 0.24
C HIS A 185 -4.41 15.66 0.81
N ASP A 186 -4.61 16.74 0.08
CA ASP A 186 -5.83 17.51 0.08
C ASP A 186 -6.56 17.28 -1.28
N GLU A 187 -7.72 17.90 -1.47
CA GLU A 187 -8.60 17.60 -2.62
C GLU A 187 -7.94 17.83 -3.99
N GLU A 188 -6.89 18.65 -4.08
CA GLU A 188 -6.28 19.06 -5.35
C GLU A 188 -4.77 18.78 -5.42
N ASN A 189 -4.10 18.58 -4.29
CA ASN A 189 -2.64 18.57 -4.27
C ASN A 189 -2.07 17.41 -3.46
N LEU A 190 -1.03 16.80 -4.03
CA LEU A 190 -0.14 15.94 -3.27
C LEU A 190 0.80 16.81 -2.42
N SER A 191 0.90 16.50 -1.14
CA SER A 191 1.79 17.18 -0.21
C SER A 191 2.62 16.18 0.59
N VAL A 192 3.67 16.65 1.22
CA VAL A 192 4.50 15.89 2.15
C VAL A 192 4.62 16.60 3.48
N GLU A 193 4.71 15.83 4.56
CA GLU A 193 5.12 16.31 5.87
C GLU A 193 6.62 16.15 6.04
N THR A 194 7.27 17.19 6.55
CA THR A 194 8.71 17.22 6.82
C THR A 194 8.95 17.79 8.21
N GLU A 195 10.18 17.71 8.70
CA GLU A 195 10.60 18.42 9.93
C GLU A 195 10.42 19.95 9.86
N LYS A 196 10.37 20.51 8.63
CA LYS A 196 10.24 21.95 8.37
C LYS A 196 8.79 22.41 8.11
N GLY A 197 7.84 21.47 8.12
CA GLY A 197 6.43 21.72 7.84
C GLY A 197 5.89 20.92 6.67
N LYS A 198 4.70 21.32 6.19
CA LYS A 198 4.02 20.71 5.03
C LYS A 198 4.39 21.45 3.76
N PHE A 199 4.70 20.72 2.69
CA PHE A 199 5.03 21.24 1.38
C PHE A 199 4.23 20.51 0.31
N ASN A 200 3.80 21.25 -0.71
CA ASN A 200 3.17 20.66 -1.89
C ASN A 200 4.23 20.06 -2.82
N VAL A 201 3.93 18.89 -3.36
CA VAL A 201 4.76 18.22 -4.36
C VAL A 201 4.40 18.75 -5.74
N GLY A 202 5.37 19.12 -6.53
CA GLY A 202 5.19 19.56 -7.91
C GLY A 202 6.18 18.89 -8.85
N LEU A 203 5.89 18.94 -10.16
CA LEU A 203 6.76 18.46 -11.22
C LEU A 203 7.11 19.64 -12.15
N LYS A 204 8.41 19.82 -12.43
CA LYS A 204 8.88 20.81 -13.40
C LYS A 204 10.12 20.28 -14.10
N ASN A 205 10.14 20.34 -15.43
CA ASN A 205 11.27 19.87 -16.26
C ASN A 205 11.74 18.44 -15.91
N LYS A 206 10.80 17.54 -15.62
CA LYS A 206 11.04 16.15 -15.17
C LYS A 206 11.70 16.03 -13.80
N GLU A 207 11.74 17.08 -13.01
CA GLU A 207 12.26 17.07 -11.65
C GLU A 207 11.16 17.35 -10.65
N VAL A 208 11.06 16.51 -9.60
CA VAL A 208 10.12 16.70 -8.50
C VAL A 208 10.67 17.76 -7.55
N TYR A 209 9.85 18.74 -7.21
CA TYR A 209 10.20 19.81 -6.29
C TYR A 209 9.14 20.01 -5.21
N LEU A 210 9.49 20.71 -4.14
CA LEU A 210 8.60 21.10 -3.05
C LEU A 210 8.37 22.61 -3.04
N LYS A 211 7.12 23.04 -2.81
CA LYS A 211 6.68 24.43 -2.73
C LYS A 211 5.74 24.69 -1.54
#